data_0f33584407d057e30255fdc23ada9e9c
#
_entry.id   0f33584407d057e30255fdc23ada9e9c
#
_cell.length_a   1.000
_cell.length_b   1.000
_cell.length_c   1.000
_cell.angle_alpha   90.00
_cell.angle_beta   90.00
_cell.angle_gamma   90.00
#
_symmetry.space_group_name_H-M   'P 1'
#
loop_
_entity.id
_entity.type
_entity.pdbx_description
1 polymer ?
#
loop_
_entity_poly.entity_id
_entity_poly.type
_entity_poly.pdbx_seq_one_letter_code
_entity_poly.pdbx_strand_id
1 'polypeptide(L)'
;MELPRRTAPAGYDRRRGIEAGLRAAGNPLDAALIRLGSFTLDSGYGAARELLSVAPDVSFIACATDTMAAGALRAIDEVRGLGDGVRRVSGFGDNAFLRALTGGIPTVHYGYLTSGVEATNMLLNALDGEEGESGLKSLKLGHQLMNV
;
A
#
# COMPACT_ATOMS: atom_id res chain seq x y z
N MET A 1 -13.98 28.30 5.74
CA MET A 1 -12.84 27.82 4.90
C MET A 1 -12.75 26.32 5.14
N GLU A 2 -13.46 25.53 4.30
CA GLU A 2 -13.39 24.06 4.38
C GLU A 2 -12.02 23.61 3.89
N LEU A 3 -11.28 22.93 4.76
CA LEU A 3 -10.09 22.22 4.33
C LEU A 3 -10.54 21.10 3.38
N PRO A 4 -9.89 20.91 2.22
CA PRO A 4 -10.22 19.82 1.32
C PRO A 4 -10.11 18.50 2.10
N ARG A 5 -11.12 17.63 2.00
CA ARG A 5 -11.11 16.28 2.58
C ARG A 5 -9.86 15.60 2.06
N ARG A 6 -8.84 15.48 2.90
CA ARG A 6 -7.64 14.73 2.57
C ARG A 6 -8.07 13.28 2.35
N THR A 7 -8.01 12.82 1.10
CA THR A 7 -7.90 11.39 0.79
C THR A 7 -6.88 10.81 1.75
N ALA A 8 -7.20 9.67 2.38
CA ALA A 8 -6.43 9.10 3.48
C ALA A 8 -4.92 9.32 3.30
N PRO A 9 -4.22 10.00 4.22
CA PRO A 9 -2.82 10.43 4.01
C PRO A 9 -1.90 9.30 3.55
N ALA A 10 -2.12 8.09 4.09
CA ALA A 10 -1.35 6.90 3.76
C ALA A 10 -1.47 6.48 2.29
N GLY A 11 -2.63 6.60 1.67
CA GLY A 11 -2.82 6.29 0.25
C GLY A 11 -2.09 7.28 -0.65
N TYR A 12 -2.15 8.56 -0.30
CA TYR A 12 -1.48 9.62 -1.03
C TYR A 12 0.05 9.48 -0.97
N ASP A 13 0.60 9.22 0.20
CA ASP A 13 2.06 9.09 0.36
C ASP A 13 2.59 7.83 -0.33
N ARG A 14 1.87 6.70 -0.26
CA ARG A 14 2.23 5.47 -0.98
C ARG A 14 2.24 5.70 -2.49
N ARG A 15 1.22 6.35 -3.02
CA ARG A 15 1.17 6.72 -4.44
C ARG A 15 2.36 7.59 -4.84
N ARG A 16 2.67 8.64 -4.09
CA ARG A 16 3.84 9.50 -4.36
C ARG A 16 5.16 8.73 -4.37
N GLY A 17 5.29 7.75 -3.46
CA GLY A 17 6.47 6.87 -3.44
C GLY A 17 6.59 6.03 -4.70
N ILE A 18 5.48 5.43 -5.17
CA ILE A 18 5.43 4.66 -6.42
C ILE A 18 5.79 5.56 -7.61
N GLU A 19 5.16 6.72 -7.73
CA GLU A 19 5.43 7.69 -8.80
C GLU A 19 6.90 8.14 -8.82
N ALA A 20 7.49 8.37 -7.65
CA ALA A 20 8.88 8.77 -7.54
C ALA A 20 9.83 7.64 -7.96
N GLY A 21 9.57 6.40 -7.53
CA GLY A 21 10.37 5.22 -7.90
C GLY A 21 10.32 4.96 -9.40
N LEU A 22 9.14 4.97 -10.00
CA LEU A 22 8.99 4.78 -11.44
C LEU A 22 9.69 5.88 -12.25
N ARG A 23 9.57 7.14 -11.81
CA ARG A 23 10.27 8.25 -12.46
C ARG A 23 11.79 8.11 -12.40
N ALA A 24 12.31 7.67 -11.24
CA ALA A 24 13.75 7.43 -11.08
C ALA A 24 14.26 6.28 -11.97
N ALA A 25 13.40 5.28 -12.25
CA ALA A 25 13.69 4.19 -13.18
C ALA A 25 13.49 4.55 -14.68
N GLY A 26 13.17 5.80 -15.00
CA GLY A 26 12.93 6.25 -16.37
C GLY A 26 11.55 5.89 -16.95
N ASN A 27 10.63 5.37 -16.12
CA ASN A 27 9.28 4.96 -16.51
C ASN A 27 8.22 5.75 -15.74
N PRO A 28 8.00 7.04 -16.03
CA PRO A 28 7.02 7.85 -15.31
C PRO A 28 5.61 7.27 -15.47
N LEU A 29 4.88 7.22 -14.35
CA LEU A 29 3.51 6.71 -14.33
C LEU A 29 2.58 7.65 -15.10
N ASP A 30 1.84 7.10 -16.06
CA ASP A 30 0.76 7.83 -16.73
C ASP A 30 -0.44 7.98 -15.75
N ALA A 31 -0.93 9.20 -15.61
CA ALA A 31 -2.09 9.50 -14.77
C ALA A 31 -3.36 8.73 -15.21
N ALA A 32 -3.48 8.39 -16.48
CA ALA A 32 -4.57 7.59 -17.02
C ALA A 32 -4.58 6.15 -16.47
N LEU A 33 -3.47 5.66 -15.92
CA LEU A 33 -3.34 4.33 -15.31
C LEU A 33 -3.57 4.33 -13.80
N ILE A 34 -3.92 5.46 -13.19
CA ILE A 34 -4.20 5.55 -11.77
C ILE A 34 -5.67 5.28 -11.50
N ARG A 35 -5.95 4.40 -10.56
CA ARG A 35 -7.30 4.09 -10.07
C ARG A 35 -7.38 4.33 -8.56
N LEU A 36 -8.50 4.86 -8.11
CA LEU A 36 -8.74 5.09 -6.70
C LEU A 36 -9.47 3.89 -6.09
N GLY A 37 -9.16 3.57 -4.84
CA GLY A 37 -9.81 2.53 -4.07
C GLY A 37 -9.97 2.93 -2.60
N SER A 38 -10.73 2.13 -1.86
CA SER A 38 -11.08 2.36 -0.44
C SER A 38 -10.39 1.38 0.52
N PHE A 39 -9.27 0.79 0.13
CA PHE A 39 -8.49 -0.19 0.90
C PHE A 39 -9.22 -1.52 1.16
N THR A 40 -10.29 -1.79 0.43
CA THR A 40 -11.04 -3.06 0.48
C THR A 40 -10.64 -3.98 -0.67
N LEU A 41 -10.94 -5.27 -0.53
CA LEU A 41 -10.75 -6.27 -1.58
C LEU A 41 -11.58 -5.92 -2.81
N ASP A 42 -12.86 -5.59 -2.63
CA ASP A 42 -13.78 -5.25 -3.73
C ASP A 42 -13.33 -4.00 -4.49
N SER A 43 -12.80 -2.99 -3.79
CA SER A 43 -12.26 -1.80 -4.46
C SER A 43 -11.00 -2.11 -5.26
N GLY A 44 -10.14 -3.01 -4.77
CA GLY A 44 -8.97 -3.49 -5.50
C GLY A 44 -9.35 -4.28 -6.74
N TYR A 45 -10.35 -5.17 -6.63
CA TYR A 45 -10.90 -5.93 -7.74
C TYR A 45 -11.50 -5.02 -8.82
N GLY A 46 -12.39 -4.10 -8.43
CA GLY A 46 -13.03 -3.18 -9.37
C GLY A 46 -12.02 -2.28 -10.09
N ALA A 47 -11.07 -1.70 -9.35
CA ALA A 47 -10.00 -0.87 -9.89
C ALA A 47 -9.11 -1.63 -10.89
N ALA A 48 -8.76 -2.88 -10.59
CA ALA A 48 -7.96 -3.71 -11.48
C ALA A 48 -8.75 -4.11 -12.74
N ARG A 49 -10.03 -4.47 -12.62
CA ARG A 49 -10.92 -4.75 -13.76
C ARG A 49 -11.01 -3.56 -14.70
N GLU A 50 -11.21 -2.37 -14.16
CA GLU A 50 -11.25 -1.13 -14.95
C GLU A 50 -9.91 -0.86 -15.64
N LEU A 51 -8.79 -1.01 -14.91
CA LEU A 51 -7.46 -0.84 -15.47
C LEU A 51 -7.18 -1.81 -16.61
N LEU A 52 -7.48 -3.09 -16.43
CA LEU A 52 -7.30 -4.12 -17.45
C LEU A 52 -8.19 -3.92 -18.69
N SER A 53 -9.35 -3.26 -18.54
CA SER A 53 -10.22 -2.94 -19.68
C SER A 53 -9.66 -1.83 -20.56
N VAL A 54 -8.92 -0.88 -20.01
CA VAL A 54 -8.34 0.25 -20.75
C VAL A 54 -6.87 0.03 -21.13
N ALA A 55 -6.17 -0.82 -20.40
CA ALA A 55 -4.78 -1.18 -20.60
C ALA A 55 -4.57 -2.70 -20.43
N PRO A 56 -5.05 -3.52 -21.39
CA PRO A 56 -4.99 -4.99 -21.28
C PRO A 56 -3.56 -5.54 -21.20
N ASP A 57 -2.59 -4.80 -21.70
CA ASP A 57 -1.17 -5.19 -21.72
C ASP A 57 -0.38 -4.67 -20.52
N VAL A 58 -1.05 -4.09 -19.50
CA VAL A 58 -0.36 -3.65 -18.29
C VAL A 58 0.41 -4.83 -17.67
N SER A 59 1.70 -4.63 -17.44
CA SER A 59 2.60 -5.70 -16.98
C SER A 59 2.59 -5.87 -15.47
N PHE A 60 2.25 -4.80 -14.72
CA PHE A 60 2.32 -4.79 -13.27
C PHE A 60 1.32 -3.79 -12.65
N ILE A 61 0.68 -4.20 -11.56
CA ILE A 61 -0.26 -3.36 -10.79
C ILE A 61 0.26 -3.17 -9.37
N ALA A 62 0.65 -1.95 -9.03
CA ALA A 62 1.03 -1.59 -7.67
C ALA A 62 -0.21 -1.16 -6.86
N CYS A 63 -0.52 -1.93 -5.83
CA CYS A 63 -1.67 -1.68 -4.96
C CYS A 63 -1.25 -0.96 -3.68
N ALA A 64 -2.10 -0.06 -3.20
CA ALA A 64 -1.84 0.70 -1.97
C ALA A 64 -1.88 -0.17 -0.71
N THR A 65 -2.51 -1.35 -0.74
CA THR A 65 -2.54 -2.32 0.37
C THR A 65 -2.57 -3.75 -0.17
N ASP A 66 -2.15 -4.72 0.68
CA ASP A 66 -2.26 -6.14 0.36
C ASP A 66 -3.72 -6.59 0.17
N THR A 67 -4.66 -5.98 0.88
CA THR A 67 -6.09 -6.26 0.72
C THR A 67 -6.58 -5.89 -0.68
N MET A 68 -6.16 -4.73 -1.20
CA MET A 68 -6.45 -4.34 -2.59
C MET A 68 -5.70 -5.25 -3.58
N ALA A 69 -4.47 -5.65 -3.26
CA ALA A 69 -3.70 -6.58 -4.09
C ALA A 69 -4.40 -7.93 -4.24
N ALA A 70 -5.02 -8.45 -3.17
CA ALA A 70 -5.84 -9.67 -3.25
C ALA A 70 -7.01 -9.54 -4.22
N GLY A 71 -7.67 -8.38 -4.23
CA GLY A 71 -8.73 -8.08 -5.21
C GLY A 71 -8.19 -7.98 -6.64
N ALA A 72 -7.05 -7.33 -6.82
CA ALA A 72 -6.40 -7.21 -8.13
C ALA A 72 -5.96 -8.57 -8.68
N LEU A 73 -5.40 -9.44 -7.84
CA LEU A 73 -5.05 -10.82 -8.22
C LEU A 73 -6.26 -11.55 -8.80
N ARG A 74 -7.40 -11.51 -8.11
CA ARG A 74 -8.63 -12.13 -8.59
C ARG A 74 -9.05 -11.58 -9.96
N ALA A 75 -8.97 -10.26 -10.16
CA ALA A 75 -9.32 -9.65 -11.45
C ALA A 75 -8.37 -10.08 -12.58
N ILE A 76 -7.07 -10.21 -12.30
CA ILE A 76 -6.08 -10.68 -13.27
C ILE A 76 -6.33 -12.15 -13.64
N ASP A 77 -6.57 -13.01 -12.64
CA ASP A 77 -6.82 -14.43 -12.85
C ASP A 77 -8.08 -14.68 -13.69
N GLU A 78 -9.12 -13.86 -13.53
CA GLU A 78 -10.33 -13.92 -14.36
C GLU A 78 -10.09 -13.54 -15.83
N VAL A 79 -9.15 -12.63 -16.08
CA VAL A 79 -8.85 -12.11 -17.43
C VAL A 79 -7.76 -12.91 -18.14
N ARG A 80 -6.72 -13.32 -17.42
CA ARG A 80 -5.49 -13.90 -17.97
C ARG A 80 -5.24 -15.36 -17.61
N GLY A 81 -6.03 -15.92 -16.69
CA GLY A 81 -5.88 -17.27 -16.18
C GLY A 81 -5.21 -17.35 -14.82
N LEU A 82 -5.44 -18.47 -14.12
CA LEU A 82 -4.97 -18.68 -12.75
C LEU A 82 -3.45 -18.65 -12.62
N GLY A 83 -2.95 -17.94 -11.61
CA GLY A 83 -1.54 -17.89 -11.24
C GLY A 83 -0.70 -16.83 -11.96
N ASP A 84 -1.20 -16.22 -13.03
CA ASP A 84 -0.46 -15.15 -13.75
C ASP A 84 -0.39 -13.85 -12.92
N GLY A 85 -1.36 -13.63 -12.04
CA GLY A 85 -1.46 -12.41 -11.23
C GLY A 85 -0.38 -12.25 -10.17
N VAL A 86 0.11 -13.35 -9.57
CA VAL A 86 1.04 -13.29 -8.41
C VAL A 86 2.32 -12.52 -8.70
N ARG A 87 2.86 -12.66 -9.90
CA ARG A 87 4.09 -12.00 -10.35
C ARG A 87 3.88 -10.59 -10.89
N ARG A 88 2.63 -10.13 -10.95
CA ARG A 88 2.22 -8.88 -11.60
C ARG A 88 1.57 -7.89 -10.66
N VAL A 89 1.58 -8.17 -9.36
CA VAL A 89 0.94 -7.35 -8.33
C VAL A 89 1.88 -7.12 -7.17
N SER A 90 1.89 -5.91 -6.61
CA SER A 90 2.47 -5.65 -5.30
C SER A 90 1.44 -5.03 -4.37
N GLY A 91 1.69 -5.19 -3.07
CA GLY A 91 0.87 -4.64 -2.01
C GLY A 91 1.66 -3.80 -1.01
N PHE A 92 1.07 -3.62 0.16
CA PHE A 92 1.66 -2.95 1.31
C PHE A 92 0.97 -3.47 2.58
N GLY A 93 1.75 -4.06 3.50
CA GLY A 93 1.24 -4.53 4.79
C GLY A 93 1.76 -5.89 5.24
N ASP A 94 2.40 -6.68 4.36
CA ASP A 94 2.87 -8.05 4.64
C ASP A 94 1.77 -8.94 5.25
N ASN A 95 0.64 -9.03 4.55
CA ASN A 95 -0.51 -9.79 5.00
C ASN A 95 -0.22 -11.30 4.99
N ALA A 96 -0.18 -11.91 6.19
CA ALA A 96 0.15 -13.32 6.36
C ALA A 96 -0.84 -14.26 5.63
N PHE A 97 -2.12 -13.92 5.60
CA PHE A 97 -3.14 -14.71 4.90
C PHE A 97 -2.92 -14.69 3.39
N LEU A 98 -2.69 -13.51 2.81
CA LEU A 98 -2.39 -13.39 1.38
C LEU A 98 -1.11 -14.15 1.02
N ARG A 99 -0.07 -14.06 1.84
CA ARG A 99 1.17 -14.81 1.67
C ARG A 99 0.95 -16.33 1.69
N ALA A 100 0.11 -16.83 2.60
CA ALA A 100 -0.22 -18.25 2.67
C ALA A 100 -0.97 -18.75 1.43
N LEU A 101 -1.85 -17.94 0.85
CA LEU A 101 -2.63 -18.31 -0.33
C LEU A 101 -1.84 -18.24 -1.65
N THR A 102 -0.92 -17.30 -1.78
CA THR A 102 -0.26 -16.98 -3.05
C THR A 102 1.21 -17.40 -3.10
N GLY A 103 1.78 -17.88 -1.99
CA GLY A 103 3.23 -18.03 -1.83
C GLY A 103 3.96 -16.69 -1.61
N GLY A 104 3.24 -15.58 -1.61
CA GLY A 104 3.73 -14.22 -1.40
C GLY A 104 3.74 -13.37 -2.66
N ILE A 105 3.44 -12.09 -2.47
CA ILE A 105 3.60 -11.03 -3.47
C ILE A 105 4.64 -10.03 -2.96
N PRO A 106 5.28 -9.24 -3.82
CA PRO A 106 6.07 -8.10 -3.39
C PRO A 106 5.24 -7.18 -2.50
N THR A 107 5.68 -6.94 -1.28
CA THR A 107 4.96 -6.10 -0.32
C THR A 107 5.92 -5.39 0.63
N VAL A 108 5.44 -4.36 1.32
CA VAL A 108 6.21 -3.64 2.35
C VAL A 108 5.73 -4.08 3.71
N HIS A 109 6.64 -4.68 4.50
CA HIS A 109 6.43 -4.90 5.92
C HIS A 109 6.80 -3.65 6.71
N TYR A 110 5.96 -3.23 7.64
CA TYR A 110 6.28 -2.22 8.65
C TYR A 110 5.97 -2.78 10.04
N GLY A 111 6.75 -2.34 11.02
CA GLY A 111 6.72 -2.91 12.38
C GLY A 111 5.43 -2.59 13.14
N TYR A 112 4.37 -3.36 12.93
CA TYR A 112 3.09 -3.18 13.63
C TYR A 112 3.25 -3.26 15.16
N LEU A 113 3.97 -4.29 15.65
CA LEU A 113 4.24 -4.44 17.08
C LEU A 113 5.07 -3.27 17.62
N THR A 114 6.16 -2.93 16.93
CA THR A 114 7.02 -1.81 17.33
C THR A 114 6.24 -0.50 17.33
N SER A 115 5.35 -0.27 16.36
CA SER A 115 4.49 0.93 16.34
C SER A 115 3.61 1.03 17.57
N GLY A 116 3.01 -0.09 18.00
CA GLY A 116 2.18 -0.13 19.21
C GLY A 116 3.00 0.12 20.48
N VAL A 117 4.17 -0.50 20.61
CA VAL A 117 5.07 -0.32 21.76
C VAL A 117 5.54 1.13 21.86
N GLU A 118 6.04 1.68 20.76
CA GLU A 118 6.57 3.05 20.76
C GLU A 118 5.48 4.10 21.00
N ALA A 119 4.29 3.92 20.43
CA ALA A 119 3.16 4.81 20.69
C ALA A 119 2.74 4.77 22.17
N THR A 120 2.75 3.58 22.78
CA THR A 120 2.44 3.42 24.21
C THR A 120 3.52 4.10 25.08
N ASN A 121 4.79 3.88 24.79
CA ASN A 121 5.89 4.51 25.51
C ASN A 121 5.81 6.05 25.42
N MET A 122 5.55 6.59 24.24
CA MET A 122 5.36 8.03 24.05
C MET A 122 4.20 8.57 24.88
N LEU A 123 3.09 7.84 24.96
CA LEU A 123 1.95 8.23 25.80
C LEU A 123 2.28 8.20 27.29
N LEU A 124 2.92 7.13 27.77
CA LEU A 124 3.30 7.02 29.19
C LEU A 124 4.26 8.13 29.61
N ASN A 125 5.29 8.40 28.81
CA ASN A 125 6.23 9.50 29.08
C ASN A 125 5.53 10.86 29.12
N ALA A 126 4.52 11.07 28.26
CA ALA A 126 3.73 12.31 28.30
C ALA A 126 2.87 12.43 29.57
N LEU A 127 2.34 11.31 30.07
CA LEU A 127 1.55 11.29 31.32
C LEU A 127 2.41 11.47 32.56
N ASP A 128 3.63 10.93 32.56
CA ASP A 128 4.59 11.06 33.68
C ASP A 128 5.27 12.42 33.76
N GLY A 129 4.97 13.31 32.79
CA GLY A 129 5.54 14.69 32.81
C GLY A 129 7.02 14.75 32.47
N GLU A 130 7.61 13.69 31.95
CA GLU A 130 9.01 13.64 31.52
C GLU A 130 9.28 14.43 30.23
N GLU A 131 8.25 15.05 29.66
CA GLU A 131 8.35 15.86 28.45
C GLU A 131 8.72 17.32 28.79
N GLY A 132 9.99 17.65 28.60
CA GLY A 132 10.40 19.05 28.40
C GLY A 132 9.84 19.59 27.11
N GLU A 133 9.19 20.76 27.20
CA GLU A 133 8.64 21.61 26.12
C GLU A 133 7.85 20.95 24.98
N SER A 134 6.60 21.30 24.99
CA SER A 134 5.49 21.15 24.06
C SER A 134 5.87 21.13 22.56
N GLY A 135 6.09 19.96 21.99
CA GLY A 135 6.16 19.73 20.55
C GLY A 135 5.57 18.37 20.19
N LEU A 136 4.78 18.30 19.10
CA LEU A 136 4.32 17.04 18.52
C LEU A 136 5.56 16.18 18.17
N LYS A 137 5.82 15.17 18.98
CA LYS A 137 6.89 14.20 18.69
C LYS A 137 6.43 13.27 17.57
N SER A 138 7.27 13.03 16.60
CA SER A 138 7.04 12.03 15.57
C SER A 138 8.22 11.07 15.51
N LEU A 139 7.94 9.77 15.50
CA LEU A 139 8.93 8.71 15.36
C LEU A 139 8.77 8.05 14.00
N LYS A 140 9.85 8.04 13.21
CA LYS A 140 9.88 7.31 11.94
C LYS A 140 10.38 5.90 12.17
N LEU A 141 9.52 4.91 11.96
CA LEU A 141 9.87 3.50 12.04
C LEU A 141 10.45 2.97 10.73
N GLY A 142 11.27 1.93 10.82
CA GLY A 142 11.82 1.23 9.66
C GLY A 142 10.77 0.41 8.91
N HIS A 143 11.14 -0.01 7.69
CA HIS A 143 10.33 -0.90 6.86
C HIS A 143 11.25 -1.95 6.19
N GLN A 144 10.65 -3.03 5.70
CA GLN A 144 11.34 -4.09 4.95
C GLN A 144 10.55 -4.41 3.67
N LEU A 145 11.27 -4.72 2.59
CA LEU A 145 10.65 -5.27 1.38
C LEU A 145 10.62 -6.79 1.50
N MET A 146 9.45 -7.37 1.21
CA MET A 146 9.19 -8.80 1.29
C MET A 146 8.89 -9.36 -0.08
N ASN A 147 9.36 -10.57 -0.36
CA ASN A 147 9.09 -11.32 -1.60
C ASN A 147 9.51 -10.59 -2.90
N VAL A 148 10.61 -9.89 -2.87
CA VAL A 148 11.20 -9.16 -4.01
C VAL A 148 12.32 -9.96 -4.64
#